data_d79aca95df79adbfaf81ca9e128739d6
#
_entry.id   d79aca95df79adbfaf81ca9e128739d6
#
_cell.length_a   1.000
_cell.length_b   1.000
_cell.length_c   1.000
_cell.angle_alpha   90.00
_cell.angle_beta   90.00
_cell.angle_gamma   90.00
#
_symmetry.space_group_name_H-M   'P 1'
#
loop_
_entity.id
_entity.type
_entity.pdbx_description
1 polymer ?
#
loop_
_entity_poly.entity_id
_entity_poly.type
_entity_poly.pdbx_seq_one_letter_code
_entity_poly.pdbx_strand_id
1 'polypeptide(L)' 'KWLGDGKTHTVVEGETLTSISQEYGIQLKKLAHMNRMRITDTLQAGQTLKLK' A
#
# COMPACT_ATOMS: atom_id res chain seq x y z
N LYS A 1 -15.82 5.29 7.66
CA LYS A 1 -16.09 4.01 7.14
C LYS A 1 -15.35 3.73 5.84
N TRP A 2 -14.83 2.56 5.72
CA TRP A 2 -14.13 2.15 4.51
C TRP A 2 -15.12 1.91 3.39
N LEU A 3 -14.98 2.62 2.33
CA LEU A 3 -15.83 2.42 1.19
C LEU A 3 -15.23 1.32 0.33
N GLY A 4 -16.01 0.34 0.06
CA GLY A 4 -15.51 -0.84 -0.59
C GLY A 4 -14.73 -0.58 -1.86
N ASP A 5 -15.04 0.45 -2.54
CA ASP A 5 -14.34 0.76 -3.76
C ASP A 5 -13.16 1.69 -3.55
N GLY A 6 -12.95 2.11 -2.32
CA GLY A 6 -11.76 2.88 -2.00
C GLY A 6 -10.58 1.96 -1.85
N LYS A 7 -10.15 1.42 -2.93
CA LYS A 7 -9.16 0.37 -2.91
C LYS A 7 -7.76 0.88 -3.15
N THR A 8 -7.56 2.15 -2.99
CA THR A 8 -6.25 2.72 -3.23
C THR A 8 -5.85 3.59 -2.06
N HIS A 9 -4.55 3.77 -1.94
CA HIS A 9 -3.98 4.63 -0.91
C HIS A 9 -2.92 5.50 -1.57
N THR A 10 -3.00 6.79 -1.34
CA THR A 10 -1.97 7.70 -1.84
C THR A 10 -0.86 7.76 -0.81
N VAL A 11 0.34 7.43 -1.24
CA VAL A 11 1.49 7.37 -0.34
C VAL A 11 1.86 8.76 0.14
N VAL A 12 2.10 8.87 1.43
CA VAL A 12 2.59 10.09 2.04
C VAL A 12 4.06 9.94 2.32
N GLU A 13 4.78 11.04 2.28
CA GLU A 13 6.22 11.00 2.52
C GLU A 13 6.51 10.31 3.85
N GLY A 14 7.49 9.43 3.85
CA GLY A 14 7.87 8.70 5.05
C GLY A 14 7.18 7.37 5.22
N GLU A 15 6.17 7.08 4.42
CA GLU A 15 5.49 5.80 4.51
C GLU A 15 6.26 4.71 3.81
N THR A 16 6.11 3.51 4.30
CA THR A 16 6.71 2.33 3.68
C THR A 16 5.62 1.33 3.38
N LEU A 17 5.95 0.36 2.54
CA LEU A 17 5.00 -0.68 2.21
C LEU A 17 4.57 -1.42 3.48
N THR A 18 5.52 -1.65 4.38
CA THR A 18 5.22 -2.31 5.65
C THR A 18 4.23 -1.52 6.47
N SER A 19 4.44 -0.21 6.60
CA SER A 19 3.56 0.60 7.42
C SER A 19 2.15 0.64 6.82
N ILE A 20 2.06 0.73 5.49
CA ILE A 20 0.76 0.76 4.85
C ILE A 20 0.05 -0.59 5.01
N SER A 21 0.78 -1.68 4.86
CA SER A 21 0.19 -3.00 5.02
C SER A 21 -0.38 -3.18 6.42
N GLN A 22 0.33 -2.68 7.43
CA GLN A 22 -0.14 -2.78 8.80
C GLN A 22 -1.36 -1.89 9.03
N GLU A 23 -1.35 -0.73 8.44
CA GLU A 23 -2.45 0.21 8.62
C GLU A 23 -3.77 -0.37 8.11
N TYR A 24 -3.70 -1.09 7.00
CA TYR A 24 -4.91 -1.63 6.38
C TYR A 24 -5.13 -3.11 6.68
N GLY A 25 -4.26 -3.71 7.47
CA GLY A 25 -4.42 -5.11 7.81
C GLY A 25 -4.22 -6.05 6.64
N ILE A 26 -3.38 -5.69 5.69
CA ILE A 26 -3.10 -6.49 4.52
C ILE A 26 -1.72 -7.11 4.70
N GLN A 27 -1.59 -8.36 4.28
CA GLN A 27 -0.28 -8.99 4.33
C GLN A 27 0.69 -8.27 3.41
N LEU A 28 1.90 -8.07 3.91
CA LEU A 28 2.90 -7.30 3.16
C LEU A 28 3.16 -7.91 1.79
N LYS A 29 3.34 -9.22 1.73
CA LYS A 29 3.58 -9.88 0.46
C LYS A 29 2.43 -9.68 -0.50
N LYS A 30 1.22 -9.77 0.01
CA LYS A 30 0.05 -9.64 -0.82
C LYS A 30 -0.06 -8.22 -1.36
N LEU A 31 0.21 -7.25 -0.50
CA LEU A 31 0.15 -5.85 -0.92
C LEU A 31 1.18 -5.59 -2.03
N ALA A 32 2.39 -6.06 -1.84
CA ALA A 32 3.43 -5.88 -2.83
C ALA A 32 3.05 -6.55 -4.14
N HIS A 33 2.53 -7.77 -4.04
CA HIS A 33 2.16 -8.53 -5.23
C HIS A 33 1.08 -7.81 -6.03
N MET A 34 0.09 -7.28 -5.33
CA MET A 34 -0.99 -6.57 -5.98
C MET A 34 -0.50 -5.35 -6.74
N ASN A 35 0.58 -4.77 -6.28
CA ASN A 35 1.13 -3.57 -6.89
C ASN A 35 2.33 -3.85 -7.76
N ARG A 36 2.62 -5.13 -7.99
CA ARG A 36 3.71 -5.55 -8.86
C ARG A 36 5.03 -4.97 -8.42
N MET A 37 5.28 -5.03 -7.13
CA MET A 37 6.50 -4.50 -6.57
C MET A 37 7.03 -5.49 -5.55
N ARG A 38 8.25 -5.28 -5.14
CA ARG A 38 8.88 -6.13 -4.14
C ARG A 38 8.64 -5.53 -2.77
N ILE A 39 8.68 -6.39 -1.74
CA ILE A 39 8.48 -5.91 -0.38
C ILE A 39 9.58 -4.95 0.05
N THR A 40 10.71 -4.96 -0.65
CA THR A 40 11.83 -4.07 -0.36
C THR A 40 11.82 -2.80 -1.18
N ASP A 41 10.84 -2.66 -2.06
CA ASP A 41 10.78 -1.46 -2.91
C ASP A 41 10.51 -0.23 -2.07
N THR A 42 11.04 0.88 -2.51
CA THR A 42 10.84 2.16 -1.85
C THR A 42 9.65 2.86 -2.46
N LEU A 43 8.83 3.45 -1.60
CA LEU A 43 7.67 4.19 -2.06
C LEU A 43 8.01 5.67 -2.17
N GLN A 44 7.28 6.34 -3.04
CA GLN A 44 7.44 7.77 -3.23
C GLN A 44 6.12 8.46 -2.89
N ALA A 45 6.23 9.63 -2.27
CA ALA A 45 5.05 10.40 -1.95
C ALA A 45 4.26 10.71 -3.22
N GLY A 46 2.95 10.59 -3.14
CA GLY A 46 2.09 10.82 -4.28
C GLY A 46 1.80 9.57 -5.09
N GLN A 47 2.53 8.51 -4.83
CA GLN A 47 2.30 7.24 -5.51
C GLN A 47 0.98 6.64 -5.04
N THR A 48 0.27 6.01 -5.94
CA THR A 48 -1.00 5.36 -5.60
C THR A 48 -0.78 3.86 -5.52
N LEU A 49 -1.21 3.28 -4.41
CA LEU A 49 -1.11 1.84 -4.19
C LEU A 49 -2.49 1.22 -4.25
N LYS A 50 -2.57 0.05 -4.83
CA LYS A 50 -3.78 -0.75 -4.80
C LYS A 50 -3.87 -1.48 -3.48
N LEU A 51 -5.06 -1.45 -2.89
CA LEU A 51 -5.30 -2.15 -1.64
C LEU A 51 -6.19 -3.38 -1.85
N LYS A 52 -6.67 -3.54 -3.05
CA LYS A 52 -7.56 -4.67 -3.28
C LYS A 52 -7.58 -5.10 -4.73
#